data_5f0a677d3921795343748a55e9f992b0
#
_entry.id   5f0a677d3921795343748a55e9f992b0
#
_cell.length_a   1.000
_cell.length_b   1.000
_cell.length_c   1.000
_cell.angle_alpha   90.00
_cell.angle_beta   90.00
_cell.angle_gamma   90.00
#
_symmetry.space_group_name_H-M   'P 1'
#
loop_
_entity.id
_entity.type
_entity.pdbx_description
1 polymer ?
#
loop_
_entity_poly.entity_id
_entity_poly.type
_entity_poly.pdbx_seq_one_letter_code
_entity_poly.pdbx_strand_id
1 'polypeptide(L)'
;MLVERIEARWIAVFVAVLRRCALMPGDTVAIVSESQSRRVLVELADLAASQLGARVFHLVVPTPAPASSIPVRSTGASDAIGRLAPVVQALAASTLVIDCTVEGLLHAPELPDILRGGTRLLMVSNEHPEILERCVPDEEIETIVRAAMKKLRDASNAASGAASTMRVTSEAGSDLTVRLKGAKIGGVWGYCTKPGQVAHWPGGLCLAFPASESVDGTLVLAPGDVNLAFKTYLRERIALTIEKDCIVAIEGDGVDVDLMRGYWKSWEELEGNRNAYAVSHVGWGLNRAARWDALAFYDKRDCNGTELRAFAGNFLFSTGANEVAGRRTLGHFDLPMRGCTIALGDVIVVGRGVPVAEDILPS
;
A
#
# COMPACT_ATOMS: atom_id res chain seq x y z
N MET A 1 23.86 -16.00 8.70
CA MET A 1 22.50 -15.96 8.15
C MET A 1 21.59 -16.58 9.18
N LEU A 2 20.69 -15.80 9.80
CA LEU A 2 19.68 -16.36 10.71
C LEU A 2 18.72 -17.19 9.86
N VAL A 3 18.60 -18.47 10.18
CA VAL A 3 17.60 -19.34 9.55
C VAL A 3 16.32 -19.12 10.30
N GLU A 4 15.33 -18.51 9.66
CA GLU A 4 13.99 -18.39 10.22
C GLU A 4 13.38 -19.77 10.39
N ARG A 5 12.80 -20.02 11.55
CA ARG A 5 12.04 -21.24 11.81
C ARG A 5 10.56 -20.93 11.67
N ILE A 6 9.83 -21.84 11.05
CA ILE A 6 8.37 -21.79 11.01
C ILE A 6 7.82 -22.15 12.38
N GLU A 7 6.98 -21.29 12.93
CA GLU A 7 6.26 -21.51 14.16
C GLU A 7 4.81 -21.91 13.88
N ALA A 8 4.29 -22.86 14.67
CA ALA A 8 2.92 -23.35 14.50
C ALA A 8 1.86 -22.23 14.59
N ARG A 9 2.10 -21.21 15.43
CA ARG A 9 1.23 -20.03 15.54
C ARG A 9 1.14 -19.25 14.21
N TRP A 10 2.23 -19.13 13.47
CA TRP A 10 2.23 -18.44 12.17
C TRP A 10 1.47 -19.22 11.10
N ILE A 11 1.57 -20.56 11.10
CA ILE A 11 0.74 -21.39 10.21
C ILE A 11 -0.74 -21.15 10.51
N ALA A 12 -1.14 -21.16 11.78
CA ALA A 12 -2.51 -20.90 12.18
C ALA A 12 -3.03 -19.53 11.73
N VAL A 13 -2.19 -18.51 11.80
CA VAL A 13 -2.48 -17.14 11.30
C VAL A 13 -2.72 -17.14 9.80
N PHE A 14 -1.83 -17.73 9.01
CA PHE A 14 -1.99 -17.85 7.56
C PHE A 14 -3.24 -18.63 7.17
N VAL A 15 -3.53 -19.75 7.87
CA VAL A 15 -4.77 -20.52 7.68
C VAL A 15 -6.00 -19.65 7.95
N ALA A 16 -6.00 -18.84 9.00
CA ALA A 16 -7.11 -17.96 9.33
C ALA A 16 -7.34 -16.91 8.22
N VAL A 17 -6.28 -16.28 7.70
CA VAL A 17 -6.38 -15.30 6.62
C VAL A 17 -6.83 -15.93 5.30
N LEU A 18 -6.31 -17.10 4.95
CA LEU A 18 -6.72 -17.80 3.73
C LEU A 18 -8.19 -18.29 3.78
N ARG A 19 -8.69 -18.67 4.97
CA ARG A 19 -10.13 -18.92 5.17
C ARG A 19 -10.97 -17.67 4.94
N ARG A 20 -10.50 -16.50 5.40
CA ARG A 20 -11.16 -15.21 5.10
C ARG A 20 -11.12 -14.87 3.62
N CYS A 21 -10.09 -15.31 2.89
CA CYS A 21 -10.06 -15.24 1.44
C CYS A 21 -11.01 -16.24 0.75
N ALA A 22 -11.90 -16.91 1.49
CA ALA A 22 -12.84 -17.92 0.97
C ALA A 22 -12.14 -19.03 0.17
N LEU A 23 -10.98 -19.47 0.64
CA LEU A 23 -10.26 -20.60 0.06
C LEU A 23 -10.95 -21.92 0.48
N MET A 24 -11.30 -22.75 -0.52
CA MET A 24 -12.03 -24.01 -0.33
C MET A 24 -11.15 -25.21 -0.70
N PRO A 25 -11.42 -26.40 -0.12
CA PRO A 25 -10.76 -27.63 -0.56
C PRO A 25 -10.94 -27.86 -2.05
N GLY A 26 -9.84 -28.21 -2.74
CA GLY A 26 -9.82 -28.43 -4.18
C GLY A 26 -9.58 -27.17 -5.03
N ASP A 27 -9.65 -25.97 -4.47
CA ASP A 27 -9.27 -24.74 -5.15
C ASP A 27 -7.82 -24.80 -5.64
N THR A 28 -7.54 -24.14 -6.75
CA THR A 28 -6.18 -24.03 -7.29
C THR A 28 -5.52 -22.75 -6.80
N VAL A 29 -4.41 -22.89 -6.10
CA VAL A 29 -3.64 -21.78 -5.54
C VAL A 29 -2.29 -21.68 -6.23
N ALA A 30 -2.00 -20.52 -6.80
CA ALA A 30 -0.65 -20.17 -7.27
C ALA A 30 0.06 -19.35 -6.20
N ILE A 31 1.22 -19.79 -5.75
CA ILE A 31 2.12 -18.98 -4.93
C ILE A 31 3.19 -18.41 -5.87
N VAL A 32 3.15 -17.09 -6.06
CA VAL A 32 4.15 -16.38 -6.86
C VAL A 32 5.22 -15.76 -5.96
N SER A 33 6.47 -15.99 -6.29
CA SER A 33 7.61 -15.47 -5.55
C SER A 33 8.77 -15.14 -6.49
N GLU A 34 9.72 -14.39 -5.98
CA GLU A 34 10.98 -14.07 -6.66
C GLU A 34 12.15 -14.81 -6.01
N SER A 35 13.29 -14.88 -6.71
CA SER A 35 14.52 -15.48 -6.16
C SER A 35 14.99 -14.83 -4.84
N GLN A 36 14.61 -13.57 -4.56
CA GLN A 36 14.92 -12.84 -3.33
C GLN A 36 13.71 -12.72 -2.38
N SER A 37 12.61 -13.39 -2.67
CA SER A 37 11.45 -13.43 -1.78
C SER A 37 11.80 -14.05 -0.42
N ARG A 38 11.12 -13.62 0.61
CA ARG A 38 11.30 -14.14 1.95
C ARG A 38 10.75 -15.56 2.04
N ARG A 39 11.66 -16.53 2.15
CA ARG A 39 11.33 -17.95 2.07
C ARG A 39 10.29 -18.39 3.12
N VAL A 40 10.41 -17.90 4.35
CA VAL A 40 9.45 -18.23 5.41
C VAL A 40 8.01 -17.88 5.06
N LEU A 41 7.76 -16.77 4.36
CA LEU A 41 6.42 -16.36 3.94
C LEU A 41 5.86 -17.29 2.85
N VAL A 42 6.72 -17.71 1.91
CA VAL A 42 6.37 -18.66 0.85
C VAL A 42 6.00 -20.02 1.45
N GLU A 43 6.79 -20.50 2.40
CA GLU A 43 6.55 -21.77 3.09
C GLU A 43 5.30 -21.72 3.98
N LEU A 44 5.05 -20.60 4.68
CA LEU A 44 3.83 -20.39 5.47
C LEU A 44 2.58 -20.38 4.59
N ALA A 45 2.66 -19.72 3.42
CA ALA A 45 1.55 -19.68 2.46
C ALA A 45 1.23 -21.09 1.92
N ASP A 46 2.26 -21.87 1.58
CA ASP A 46 2.11 -23.24 1.09
C ASP A 46 1.49 -24.15 2.15
N LEU A 47 2.10 -24.20 3.35
CA LEU A 47 1.61 -25.04 4.45
C LEU A 47 0.14 -24.71 4.80
N ALA A 48 -0.21 -23.42 4.84
CA ALA A 48 -1.56 -23.01 5.17
C ALA A 48 -2.57 -23.36 4.07
N ALA A 49 -2.24 -23.12 2.80
CA ALA A 49 -3.11 -23.46 1.68
C ALA A 49 -3.29 -24.98 1.54
N SER A 50 -2.21 -25.73 1.70
CA SER A 50 -2.23 -27.20 1.70
C SER A 50 -3.07 -27.76 2.86
N GLN A 51 -2.95 -27.19 4.07
CA GLN A 51 -3.78 -27.57 5.23
C GLN A 51 -5.27 -27.32 4.99
N LEU A 52 -5.61 -26.34 4.16
CA LEU A 52 -7.01 -26.08 3.75
C LEU A 52 -7.49 -26.98 2.61
N GLY A 53 -6.66 -27.90 2.12
CA GLY A 53 -6.98 -28.83 1.06
C GLY A 53 -6.93 -28.25 -0.34
N ALA A 54 -6.28 -27.12 -0.55
CA ALA A 54 -6.07 -26.53 -1.85
C ALA A 54 -5.03 -27.31 -2.66
N ARG A 55 -5.11 -27.20 -3.99
CA ARG A 55 -4.09 -27.68 -4.92
C ARG A 55 -3.09 -26.57 -5.19
N VAL A 56 -1.94 -26.64 -4.54
CA VAL A 56 -0.92 -25.60 -4.57
C VAL A 56 0.11 -25.86 -5.66
N PHE A 57 0.53 -24.81 -6.36
CA PHE A 57 1.71 -24.82 -7.20
C PHE A 57 2.48 -23.51 -7.04
N HIS A 58 3.80 -23.57 -7.34
CA HIS A 58 4.70 -22.43 -7.18
C HIS A 58 5.15 -21.88 -8.54
N LEU A 59 5.20 -20.55 -8.64
CA LEU A 59 5.85 -19.83 -9.71
C LEU A 59 6.98 -18.99 -9.11
N VAL A 60 8.22 -19.34 -9.45
CA VAL A 60 9.39 -18.58 -9.00
C VAL A 60 9.97 -17.85 -10.19
N VAL A 61 9.98 -16.52 -10.12
CA VAL A 61 10.57 -15.65 -11.14
C VAL A 61 11.88 -15.04 -10.64
N PRO A 62 12.82 -14.68 -11.54
CA PRO A 62 14.00 -13.95 -11.13
C PRO A 62 13.62 -12.60 -10.53
N THR A 63 14.26 -12.20 -9.43
CA THR A 63 14.12 -10.83 -8.93
C THR A 63 14.72 -9.86 -9.95
N PRO A 64 13.96 -8.84 -10.41
CA PRO A 64 14.46 -7.86 -11.36
C PRO A 64 15.65 -7.08 -10.79
N ALA A 65 16.62 -6.76 -11.62
CA ALA A 65 17.65 -5.79 -11.24
C ALA A 65 17.00 -4.41 -11.03
N PRO A 66 17.51 -3.58 -10.10
CA PRO A 66 17.04 -2.20 -9.97
C PRO A 66 17.21 -1.46 -11.30
N ALA A 67 16.10 -0.89 -11.79
CA ALA A 67 16.13 -0.18 -13.08
C ALA A 67 16.65 1.25 -12.96
N SER A 68 16.41 1.91 -11.82
CA SER A 68 16.86 3.29 -11.58
C SER A 68 18.26 3.33 -10.94
N SER A 69 18.92 4.48 -11.03
CA SER A 69 20.25 4.69 -10.40
C SER A 69 20.21 4.64 -8.88
N ILE A 70 19.05 4.84 -8.27
CA ILE A 70 18.83 4.65 -6.84
C ILE A 70 18.32 3.22 -6.64
N PRO A 71 19.11 2.31 -6.00
CA PRO A 71 18.78 0.90 -5.90
C PRO A 71 17.73 0.62 -4.81
N VAL A 72 16.65 1.36 -4.84
CA VAL A 72 15.51 1.24 -3.93
C VAL A 72 14.29 0.77 -4.71
N ARG A 73 13.63 -0.23 -4.19
CA ARG A 73 12.43 -0.80 -4.79
C ARG A 73 11.18 -0.14 -4.23
N SER A 74 10.20 -0.02 -5.07
CA SER A 74 8.91 0.60 -4.73
C SER A 74 7.88 -0.48 -4.40
N THR A 75 7.22 -0.35 -3.28
CA THR A 75 6.21 -1.33 -2.86
C THR A 75 5.03 -1.36 -3.82
N GLY A 76 4.72 -2.55 -4.30
CA GLY A 76 3.62 -2.82 -5.21
C GLY A 76 3.87 -2.44 -6.67
N ALA A 77 4.95 -1.72 -6.99
CA ALA A 77 5.33 -1.35 -8.34
C ALA A 77 6.42 -2.31 -8.85
N SER A 78 6.05 -3.55 -9.13
CA SER A 78 6.98 -4.62 -9.48
C SER A 78 6.95 -4.91 -10.97
N ASP A 79 8.14 -5.14 -11.55
CA ASP A 79 8.32 -5.72 -12.89
C ASP A 79 8.75 -7.20 -12.80
N ALA A 80 8.45 -7.86 -11.68
CA ALA A 80 8.88 -9.24 -11.41
C ALA A 80 8.37 -10.23 -12.44
N ILE A 81 7.16 -10.06 -12.97
CA ILE A 81 6.58 -10.92 -14.00
C ILE A 81 7.21 -10.65 -15.37
N GLY A 82 7.65 -9.39 -15.63
CA GLY A 82 8.33 -9.02 -16.87
C GLY A 82 7.52 -9.31 -18.14
N ARG A 83 6.20 -9.21 -18.06
CA ARG A 83 5.24 -9.50 -19.14
C ARG A 83 5.35 -10.93 -19.70
N LEU A 84 5.83 -11.88 -18.90
CA LEU A 84 5.92 -13.29 -19.29
C LEU A 84 4.51 -13.91 -19.42
N ALA A 85 4.02 -14.03 -20.66
CA ALA A 85 2.66 -14.52 -20.92
C ALA A 85 2.34 -15.86 -20.26
N PRO A 86 3.23 -16.88 -20.22
CA PRO A 86 2.94 -18.14 -19.52
C PRO A 86 2.70 -17.95 -18.02
N VAL A 87 3.42 -17.01 -17.35
CA VAL A 87 3.26 -16.70 -15.94
C VAL A 87 1.89 -16.03 -15.72
N VAL A 88 1.57 -15.02 -16.53
CA VAL A 88 0.27 -14.32 -16.45
C VAL A 88 -0.89 -15.31 -16.64
N GLN A 89 -0.80 -16.21 -17.63
CA GLN A 89 -1.83 -17.22 -17.89
C GLN A 89 -1.99 -18.19 -16.72
N ALA A 90 -0.91 -18.67 -16.13
CA ALA A 90 -0.97 -19.58 -14.99
C ALA A 90 -1.59 -18.89 -13.75
N LEU A 91 -1.24 -17.63 -13.47
CA LEU A 91 -1.82 -16.86 -12.40
C LEU A 91 -3.32 -16.60 -12.65
N ALA A 92 -3.71 -16.21 -13.88
CA ALA A 92 -5.09 -15.94 -14.25
C ALA A 92 -5.99 -17.19 -14.26
N ALA A 93 -5.42 -18.37 -14.37
CA ALA A 93 -6.13 -19.65 -14.30
C ALA A 93 -6.32 -20.18 -12.86
N SER A 94 -5.81 -19.49 -11.86
CA SER A 94 -5.87 -19.89 -10.45
C SER A 94 -7.11 -19.31 -9.77
N THR A 95 -7.63 -20.00 -8.75
CA THR A 95 -8.72 -19.48 -7.91
C THR A 95 -8.23 -18.35 -7.01
N LEU A 96 -7.01 -18.52 -6.47
CA LEU A 96 -6.34 -17.54 -5.63
C LEU A 96 -4.84 -17.49 -5.99
N VAL A 97 -4.33 -16.31 -6.15
CA VAL A 97 -2.89 -16.02 -6.18
C VAL A 97 -2.46 -15.52 -4.81
N ILE A 98 -1.47 -16.17 -4.21
CA ILE A 98 -0.76 -15.66 -3.04
C ILE A 98 0.54 -15.04 -3.54
N ASP A 99 0.58 -13.72 -3.49
CA ASP A 99 1.72 -12.94 -3.95
C ASP A 99 2.72 -12.74 -2.81
N CYS A 100 3.84 -13.43 -2.90
CA CYS A 100 4.99 -13.34 -2.00
C CYS A 100 6.19 -12.69 -2.68
N THR A 101 6.00 -11.91 -3.74
CA THR A 101 7.09 -11.17 -4.39
C THR A 101 7.65 -10.09 -3.47
N VAL A 102 8.87 -9.63 -3.74
CA VAL A 102 9.59 -8.72 -2.83
C VAL A 102 8.84 -7.39 -2.64
N GLU A 103 8.25 -6.86 -3.70
CA GLU A 103 7.56 -5.57 -3.70
C GLU A 103 6.04 -5.70 -3.77
N GLY A 104 5.54 -6.87 -4.17
CA GLY A 104 4.14 -7.13 -4.45
C GLY A 104 3.73 -6.70 -5.86
N LEU A 105 2.54 -7.17 -6.27
CA LEU A 105 2.01 -6.98 -7.64
C LEU A 105 0.90 -5.92 -7.72
N LEU A 106 0.68 -5.10 -6.69
CA LEU A 106 -0.46 -4.18 -6.61
C LEU A 106 -0.52 -3.16 -7.76
N HIS A 107 0.63 -2.73 -8.24
CA HIS A 107 0.78 -1.79 -9.36
C HIS A 107 1.48 -2.43 -10.56
N ALA A 108 1.65 -3.76 -10.57
CA ALA A 108 2.23 -4.48 -11.70
C ALA A 108 1.35 -4.31 -12.94
N PRO A 109 1.93 -4.08 -14.12
CA PRO A 109 1.16 -3.85 -15.35
C PRO A 109 0.30 -5.06 -15.76
N GLU A 110 0.63 -6.26 -15.30
CA GLU A 110 -0.07 -7.51 -15.58
C GLU A 110 -1.29 -7.77 -14.67
N LEU A 111 -1.41 -7.04 -13.55
CA LEU A 111 -2.47 -7.27 -12.57
C LEU A 111 -3.88 -7.26 -13.17
N PRO A 112 -4.26 -6.33 -14.06
CA PRO A 112 -5.59 -6.34 -14.69
C PRO A 112 -5.86 -7.62 -15.49
N ASP A 113 -4.85 -8.18 -16.16
CA ASP A 113 -4.99 -9.40 -16.95
C ASP A 113 -5.13 -10.63 -16.05
N ILE A 114 -4.41 -10.68 -14.94
CA ILE A 114 -4.53 -11.74 -13.93
C ILE A 114 -5.94 -11.76 -13.32
N LEU A 115 -6.51 -10.61 -13.01
CA LEU A 115 -7.79 -10.50 -12.32
C LEU A 115 -9.00 -10.66 -13.24
N ARG A 116 -8.85 -10.50 -14.55
CA ARG A 116 -9.96 -10.46 -15.54
C ARG A 116 -10.83 -11.69 -15.51
N GLY A 117 -10.27 -12.87 -15.27
CA GLY A 117 -10.96 -14.15 -15.18
C GLY A 117 -11.69 -14.42 -13.86
N GLY A 118 -11.58 -13.52 -12.91
CA GLY A 118 -12.14 -13.69 -11.56
C GLY A 118 -11.14 -14.23 -10.51
N THR A 119 -9.90 -14.44 -10.91
CA THR A 119 -8.80 -14.78 -9.97
C THR A 119 -8.74 -13.73 -8.86
N ARG A 120 -8.61 -14.17 -7.61
CA ARG A 120 -8.36 -13.31 -6.46
C ARG A 120 -6.86 -13.22 -6.21
N LEU A 121 -6.38 -12.09 -5.73
CA LEU A 121 -4.96 -11.93 -5.39
C LEU A 121 -4.83 -11.39 -3.96
N LEU A 122 -4.10 -12.14 -3.13
CA LEU A 122 -3.66 -11.71 -1.81
C LEU A 122 -2.16 -11.47 -1.83
N MET A 123 -1.75 -10.21 -1.75
CA MET A 123 -0.36 -9.86 -1.50
C MET A 123 -0.06 -10.07 -0.02
N VAL A 124 0.82 -11.01 0.27
CA VAL A 124 1.44 -11.17 1.59
C VAL A 124 2.66 -10.26 1.60
N SER A 125 2.52 -9.11 2.26
CA SER A 125 3.61 -8.14 2.31
C SER A 125 4.88 -8.76 2.87
N ASN A 126 6.02 -8.34 2.35
CA ASN A 126 7.34 -8.84 2.77
C ASN A 126 7.71 -8.30 4.16
N GLU A 127 6.88 -8.62 5.15
CA GLU A 127 7.00 -8.25 6.54
C GLU A 127 7.52 -9.42 7.39
N HIS A 128 8.07 -9.11 8.56
CA HIS A 128 8.34 -10.16 9.55
C HIS A 128 7.04 -10.88 9.93
N PRO A 129 7.02 -12.22 10.10
CA PRO A 129 5.80 -12.96 10.45
C PRO A 129 5.09 -12.45 11.72
N GLU A 130 5.80 -11.88 12.68
CA GLU A 130 5.20 -11.25 13.88
C GLU A 130 4.39 -9.99 13.56
N ILE A 131 4.76 -9.24 12.51
CA ILE A 131 3.98 -8.10 12.02
C ILE A 131 2.67 -8.62 11.43
N LEU A 132 2.75 -9.67 10.61
CA LEU A 132 1.59 -10.29 10.00
C LEU A 132 0.66 -10.89 11.08
N GLU A 133 1.22 -11.58 12.07
CA GLU A 133 0.48 -12.14 13.21
C GLU A 133 -0.25 -11.04 13.99
N ARG A 134 0.40 -9.92 14.30
CA ARG A 134 -0.22 -8.80 15.00
C ARG A 134 -1.34 -8.16 14.20
N CYS A 135 -1.17 -8.05 12.89
CA CYS A 135 -2.11 -7.40 11.97
C CYS A 135 -3.02 -8.40 11.25
N VAL A 136 -3.45 -9.47 11.92
CA VAL A 136 -4.42 -10.41 11.33
C VAL A 136 -5.72 -9.68 11.04
N PRO A 137 -6.22 -9.74 9.80
CA PRO A 137 -7.48 -9.08 9.45
C PRO A 137 -8.69 -9.81 10.09
N ASP A 138 -9.67 -9.04 10.50
CA ASP A 138 -10.93 -9.49 11.05
C ASP A 138 -12.13 -8.76 10.43
N GLU A 139 -13.32 -9.01 10.93
CA GLU A 139 -14.55 -8.35 10.47
C GLU A 139 -14.65 -6.91 10.96
N GLU A 140 -14.00 -6.60 12.09
CA GLU A 140 -13.97 -5.24 12.63
C GLU A 140 -13.22 -4.32 11.69
N ILE A 141 -12.01 -4.71 11.26
CA ILE A 141 -11.23 -3.88 10.33
C ILE A 141 -11.93 -3.71 8.96
N GLU A 142 -12.63 -4.75 8.46
CA GLU A 142 -13.43 -4.62 7.25
C GLU A 142 -14.56 -3.59 7.42
N THR A 143 -15.28 -3.68 8.54
CA THR A 143 -16.39 -2.76 8.87
C THR A 143 -15.90 -1.32 8.93
N ILE A 144 -14.82 -1.07 9.65
CA ILE A 144 -14.20 0.25 9.79
C ILE A 144 -13.75 0.80 8.44
N VAL A 145 -13.05 0.00 7.63
CA VAL A 145 -12.60 0.43 6.30
C VAL A 145 -13.78 0.73 5.37
N ARG A 146 -14.85 -0.08 5.39
CA ARG A 146 -16.05 0.16 4.59
C ARG A 146 -16.78 1.44 5.00
N ALA A 147 -16.86 1.74 6.31
CA ALA A 147 -17.44 2.98 6.82
C ALA A 147 -16.63 4.21 6.35
N ALA A 148 -15.30 4.15 6.45
CA ALA A 148 -14.40 5.19 5.95
C ALA A 148 -14.53 5.40 4.44
N MET A 149 -14.58 4.31 3.66
CA MET A 149 -14.83 4.38 2.21
C MET A 149 -16.17 5.01 1.88
N LYS A 150 -17.22 4.74 2.68
CA LYS A 150 -18.53 5.35 2.46
C LYS A 150 -18.44 6.87 2.64
N LYS A 151 -17.87 7.35 3.74
CA LYS A 151 -17.67 8.79 3.98
C LYS A 151 -16.88 9.46 2.84
N LEU A 152 -15.82 8.81 2.38
CA LEU A 152 -15.00 9.32 1.29
C LEU A 152 -15.77 9.35 -0.05
N ARG A 153 -16.62 8.36 -0.34
CA ARG A 153 -17.52 8.37 -1.51
C ARG A 153 -18.59 9.45 -1.39
N ASP A 154 -19.17 9.61 -0.21
CA ASP A 154 -20.20 10.64 0.02
C ASP A 154 -19.60 12.04 -0.23
N ALA A 155 -18.39 12.30 0.24
CA ALA A 155 -17.65 13.52 -0.07
C ALA A 155 -17.31 13.65 -1.57
N SER A 156 -16.88 12.56 -2.23
CA SER A 156 -16.60 12.57 -3.67
C SER A 156 -17.84 12.86 -4.52
N ASN A 157 -19.02 12.45 -4.06
CA ASN A 157 -20.31 12.65 -4.74
C ASN A 157 -21.01 13.96 -4.33
N ALA A 158 -20.48 14.70 -3.36
CA ALA A 158 -21.06 15.96 -2.93
C ALA A 158 -21.04 17.01 -4.05
N ALA A 159 -21.86 18.05 -3.90
CA ALA A 159 -21.83 19.19 -4.80
C ALA A 159 -20.41 19.77 -4.86
N SER A 160 -20.04 20.34 -6.01
CA SER A 160 -18.71 20.95 -6.19
C SER A 160 -18.42 22.02 -5.14
N GLY A 161 -17.15 22.23 -4.84
CA GLY A 161 -16.69 23.20 -3.84
C GLY A 161 -16.11 22.50 -2.60
N ALA A 162 -16.12 23.18 -1.46
CA ALA A 162 -15.51 22.70 -0.22
C ALA A 162 -16.04 21.33 0.22
N ALA A 163 -17.33 21.05 0.02
CA ALA A 163 -17.95 19.76 0.38
C ALA A 163 -17.36 18.55 -0.35
N SER A 164 -16.77 18.74 -1.55
CA SER A 164 -16.15 17.69 -2.34
C SER A 164 -14.62 17.72 -2.26
N THR A 165 -14.08 18.08 -1.10
CA THR A 165 -12.62 18.13 -0.89
C THR A 165 -12.21 17.32 0.33
N MET A 166 -10.96 16.80 0.25
CA MET A 166 -10.20 16.37 1.43
C MET A 166 -9.17 17.48 1.69
N ARG A 167 -9.18 18.04 2.89
CA ARG A 167 -8.13 18.93 3.35
C ARG A 167 -7.29 18.25 4.40
N VAL A 168 -5.97 18.37 4.26
CA VAL A 168 -5.01 17.78 5.19
C VAL A 168 -4.14 18.90 5.75
N THR A 169 -4.14 19.05 7.07
CA THR A 169 -3.32 20.03 7.77
C THR A 169 -2.48 19.38 8.86
N SER A 170 -1.37 19.99 9.25
CA SER A 170 -0.56 19.55 10.38
C SER A 170 0.07 20.73 11.11
N GLU A 171 0.47 20.52 12.36
CA GLU A 171 1.23 21.53 13.14
C GLU A 171 2.61 21.83 12.51
N ALA A 172 3.17 20.90 11.73
CA ALA A 172 4.40 21.10 10.99
C ALA A 172 4.25 22.10 9.82
N GLY A 173 3.03 22.44 9.44
CA GLY A 173 2.73 23.42 8.39
C GLY A 173 2.19 22.83 7.10
N SER A 174 1.73 21.57 7.08
CA SER A 174 1.01 21.03 5.93
C SER A 174 -0.32 21.76 5.75
N ASP A 175 -0.67 22.07 4.50
CA ASP A 175 -1.98 22.51 4.04
C ASP A 175 -2.18 22.03 2.61
N LEU A 176 -2.72 20.82 2.48
CA LEU A 176 -2.95 20.14 1.21
C LEU A 176 -4.44 20.04 0.94
N THR A 177 -4.85 20.36 -0.27
CA THR A 177 -6.23 20.21 -0.75
C THR A 177 -6.29 19.18 -1.86
N VAL A 178 -7.19 18.21 -1.71
CA VAL A 178 -7.48 17.17 -2.70
C VAL A 178 -8.95 17.31 -3.12
N ARG A 179 -9.19 17.65 -4.38
CA ARG A 179 -10.54 17.65 -4.96
C ARG A 179 -10.93 16.20 -5.25
N LEU A 180 -11.98 15.72 -4.61
CA LEU A 180 -12.40 14.33 -4.65
C LEU A 180 -13.32 13.98 -5.83
N LYS A 181 -13.84 14.98 -6.54
CA LYS A 181 -14.73 14.74 -7.70
C LYS A 181 -13.99 13.93 -8.78
N GLY A 182 -14.57 12.81 -9.16
CA GLY A 182 -13.97 11.90 -10.13
C GLY A 182 -12.89 10.98 -9.58
N ALA A 183 -12.58 11.05 -8.29
CA ALA A 183 -11.64 10.14 -7.66
C ALA A 183 -12.20 8.71 -7.57
N LYS A 184 -11.35 7.72 -7.80
CA LYS A 184 -11.66 6.31 -7.49
C LYS A 184 -11.40 6.07 -6.00
N ILE A 185 -12.41 5.56 -5.29
CA ILE A 185 -12.28 5.27 -3.86
C ILE A 185 -11.99 3.79 -3.66
N GLY A 186 -10.96 3.51 -2.91
CA GLY A 186 -10.52 2.17 -2.54
C GLY A 186 -10.42 1.97 -1.04
N GLY A 187 -10.38 0.71 -0.64
CA GLY A 187 -10.09 0.32 0.73
C GLY A 187 -9.59 -1.12 0.77
N VAL A 188 -8.71 -1.37 1.70
CA VAL A 188 -8.08 -2.69 1.88
C VAL A 188 -8.18 -3.08 3.34
N TRP A 189 -8.76 -4.23 3.61
CA TRP A 189 -8.93 -4.78 4.97
C TRP A 189 -8.13 -6.06 5.23
N GLY A 190 -7.26 -6.50 4.30
CA GLY A 190 -6.30 -7.58 4.53
C GLY A 190 -6.70 -8.93 3.93
N TYR A 191 -7.84 -9.06 3.25
CA TYR A 191 -8.27 -10.28 2.55
C TYR A 191 -9.20 -10.00 1.38
N CYS A 192 -9.36 -10.98 0.48
CA CYS A 192 -10.15 -10.87 -0.73
C CYS A 192 -11.16 -12.03 -0.84
N THR A 193 -12.45 -11.69 -1.02
CA THR A 193 -13.53 -12.68 -1.10
C THR A 193 -14.21 -12.73 -2.47
N LYS A 194 -14.17 -11.63 -3.21
CA LYS A 194 -14.90 -11.48 -4.47
C LYS A 194 -14.01 -11.81 -5.67
N PRO A 195 -14.56 -12.42 -6.73
CA PRO A 195 -13.85 -12.59 -8.00
C PRO A 195 -13.23 -11.28 -8.50
N GLY A 196 -11.98 -11.33 -8.97
CA GLY A 196 -11.25 -10.17 -9.47
C GLY A 196 -10.79 -9.19 -8.38
N GLN A 197 -10.93 -9.54 -7.11
CA GLN A 197 -10.50 -8.69 -6.00
C GLN A 197 -9.02 -8.87 -5.71
N VAL A 198 -8.34 -7.75 -5.44
CA VAL A 198 -6.99 -7.71 -4.89
C VAL A 198 -7.02 -7.17 -3.45
N ALA A 199 -6.19 -7.71 -2.59
CA ALA A 199 -5.94 -7.23 -1.25
C ALA A 199 -4.47 -7.39 -0.88
N HIS A 200 -4.02 -6.62 0.10
CA HIS A 200 -2.73 -6.84 0.75
C HIS A 200 -2.91 -7.04 2.26
N TRP A 201 -2.03 -7.80 2.85
CA TRP A 201 -1.96 -8.03 4.29
C TRP A 201 -0.58 -7.60 4.80
N PRO A 202 -0.52 -6.70 5.80
CA PRO A 202 -1.57 -6.07 6.60
C PRO A 202 -2.58 -5.24 5.80
N GLY A 203 -3.83 -5.17 6.31
CA GLY A 203 -4.90 -4.32 5.82
C GLY A 203 -5.21 -3.19 6.80
N GLY A 204 -6.21 -2.37 6.48
CA GLY A 204 -6.65 -1.24 7.28
C GLY A 204 -6.37 0.10 6.62
N LEU A 205 -6.72 0.24 5.33
CA LEU A 205 -6.51 1.46 4.54
C LEU A 205 -7.79 1.91 3.86
N CYS A 206 -8.02 3.23 3.86
CA CYS A 206 -9.01 3.89 3.02
C CYS A 206 -8.28 4.91 2.13
N LEU A 207 -8.51 4.83 0.81
CA LEU A 207 -7.73 5.54 -0.20
C LEU A 207 -8.62 6.23 -1.23
N ALA A 208 -8.17 7.40 -1.70
CA ALA A 208 -8.64 8.06 -2.90
C ALA A 208 -7.53 8.12 -3.94
N PHE A 209 -7.83 7.72 -5.17
CA PHE A 209 -7.00 7.92 -6.35
C PHE A 209 -7.57 9.16 -7.07
N PRO A 210 -6.96 10.34 -6.91
CA PRO A 210 -7.51 11.60 -7.42
C PRO A 210 -7.56 11.63 -8.95
N ALA A 211 -8.54 12.35 -9.49
CA ALA A 211 -8.55 12.68 -10.91
C ALA A 211 -7.37 13.63 -11.25
N SER A 212 -7.07 13.80 -12.54
CA SER A 212 -5.99 14.69 -12.97
C SER A 212 -6.21 16.13 -12.48
N GLU A 213 -5.13 16.80 -12.11
CA GLU A 213 -5.08 18.19 -11.65
C GLU A 213 -5.95 18.47 -10.40
N SER A 214 -6.06 17.48 -9.49
CA SER A 214 -6.94 17.56 -8.33
C SER A 214 -6.24 17.91 -7.03
N VAL A 215 -4.91 17.86 -6.97
CA VAL A 215 -4.15 18.02 -5.72
C VAL A 215 -3.25 19.24 -5.79
N ASP A 216 -3.42 20.15 -4.83
CA ASP A 216 -2.62 21.36 -4.70
C ASP A 216 -2.34 21.67 -3.23
N GLY A 217 -1.20 22.31 -2.96
CA GLY A 217 -0.83 22.82 -1.63
C GLY A 217 0.56 22.43 -1.20
N THR A 218 0.77 22.47 0.10
CA THR A 218 2.07 22.15 0.72
C THR A 218 1.92 20.96 1.64
N LEU A 219 2.82 20.01 1.50
CA LEU A 219 2.96 18.89 2.43
C LEU A 219 4.28 19.04 3.20
N VAL A 220 4.19 19.11 4.52
CA VAL A 220 5.37 19.24 5.38
C VAL A 220 5.55 17.99 6.20
N LEU A 221 6.61 17.28 5.89
CA LEU A 221 7.06 16.10 6.61
C LEU A 221 7.85 16.55 7.83
N ALA A 222 7.55 16.00 8.99
CA ALA A 222 8.22 16.31 10.26
C ALA A 222 9.19 15.19 10.66
N PRO A 223 10.14 15.46 11.55
CA PRO A 223 10.94 14.40 12.17
C PRO A 223 10.06 13.32 12.80
N GLY A 224 10.34 12.05 12.47
CA GLY A 224 9.55 10.90 12.89
C GLY A 224 8.42 10.49 11.93
N ASP A 225 8.15 11.25 10.88
CA ASP A 225 7.39 10.76 9.73
C ASP A 225 8.22 9.73 8.95
N VAL A 226 7.60 8.97 8.08
CA VAL A 226 8.23 7.82 7.48
C VAL A 226 8.46 8.02 5.99
N ASN A 227 9.69 7.76 5.59
CA ASN A 227 10.08 7.56 4.20
C ASN A 227 10.12 6.06 3.92
N LEU A 228 9.06 5.52 3.33
CA LEU A 228 8.96 4.06 3.13
C LEU A 228 9.84 3.53 2.00
N ALA A 229 10.13 4.31 0.98
CA ALA A 229 11.04 3.89 -0.07
C ALA A 229 12.43 3.53 0.51
N PHE A 230 12.91 4.31 1.47
CA PHE A 230 14.20 4.09 2.14
C PHE A 230 14.08 3.36 3.47
N LYS A 231 12.85 3.09 3.93
CA LYS A 231 12.54 2.39 5.20
C LYS A 231 13.25 3.04 6.38
N THR A 232 12.97 4.34 6.57
CA THR A 232 13.58 5.15 7.63
C THR A 232 12.59 6.19 8.15
N TYR A 233 12.76 6.56 9.42
CA TYR A 233 12.14 7.76 9.95
C TYR A 233 12.92 8.99 9.51
N LEU A 234 12.21 10.03 9.10
CA LEU A 234 12.82 11.31 8.76
C LEU A 234 13.45 11.97 10.00
N ARG A 235 14.58 12.59 9.81
CA ARG A 235 15.33 13.31 10.86
C ARG A 235 15.15 14.81 10.75
N GLU A 236 14.94 15.28 9.53
CA GLU A 236 14.79 16.70 9.23
C GLU A 236 13.38 16.99 8.71
N ARG A 237 13.02 18.28 8.80
CA ARG A 237 11.80 18.80 8.19
C ARG A 237 11.99 18.93 6.68
N ILE A 238 11.04 18.41 5.90
CA ILE A 238 11.03 18.51 4.43
C ILE A 238 9.68 19.08 4.00
N ALA A 239 9.68 20.10 3.15
CA ALA A 239 8.46 20.65 2.57
C ALA A 239 8.39 20.31 1.08
N LEU A 240 7.23 19.81 0.67
CA LEU A 240 6.88 19.51 -0.72
C LEU A 240 5.82 20.49 -1.18
N THR A 241 6.07 21.24 -2.25
CA THR A 241 5.05 22.04 -2.92
C THR A 241 4.43 21.21 -4.04
N ILE A 242 3.11 21.05 -4.00
CA ILE A 242 2.34 20.27 -4.98
C ILE A 242 1.45 21.23 -5.76
N GLU A 243 1.58 21.21 -7.08
CA GLU A 243 0.75 21.95 -8.02
C GLU A 243 0.20 20.99 -9.08
N LYS A 244 -1.11 20.99 -9.27
CA LYS A 244 -1.80 20.13 -10.24
C LYS A 244 -1.30 18.69 -10.19
N ASP A 245 -1.32 18.11 -9.00
CA ASP A 245 -0.86 16.77 -8.63
C ASP A 245 0.66 16.56 -8.58
N CYS A 246 1.47 17.43 -9.16
CA CYS A 246 2.90 17.19 -9.30
C CYS A 246 3.70 17.91 -8.20
N ILE A 247 4.66 17.23 -7.59
CA ILE A 247 5.65 17.87 -6.72
C ILE A 247 6.52 18.78 -7.61
N VAL A 248 6.44 20.09 -7.39
CA VAL A 248 7.17 21.11 -8.15
C VAL A 248 8.39 21.65 -7.39
N ALA A 249 8.37 21.59 -6.06
CA ALA A 249 9.51 21.96 -5.22
C ALA A 249 9.66 20.99 -4.03
N ILE A 250 10.91 20.77 -3.63
CA ILE A 250 11.31 19.96 -2.49
C ILE A 250 12.30 20.78 -1.68
N GLU A 251 11.86 21.30 -0.56
CA GLU A 251 12.65 22.17 0.32
C GLU A 251 13.07 21.41 1.58
N GLY A 252 14.29 21.66 2.01
CA GLY A 252 14.94 21.04 3.16
C GLY A 252 16.40 20.76 2.87
N ASP A 253 17.10 20.37 3.90
CA ASP A 253 18.53 20.05 3.87
C ASP A 253 18.76 18.64 4.43
N GLY A 254 19.94 18.09 4.17
CA GLY A 254 20.36 16.81 4.73
C GLY A 254 20.10 15.59 3.86
N VAL A 255 20.50 14.44 4.38
CA VAL A 255 20.54 13.19 3.63
C VAL A 255 19.15 12.72 3.18
N ASP A 256 18.14 12.92 4.04
CA ASP A 256 16.78 12.44 3.74
C ASP A 256 16.19 13.16 2.52
N VAL A 257 16.39 14.49 2.43
CA VAL A 257 15.90 15.26 1.28
C VAL A 257 16.69 14.97 0.00
N ASP A 258 18.01 14.76 0.11
CA ASP A 258 18.85 14.42 -1.04
C ASP A 258 18.47 13.04 -1.61
N LEU A 259 18.19 12.07 -0.76
CA LEU A 259 17.70 10.75 -1.17
C LEU A 259 16.34 10.85 -1.87
N MET A 260 15.41 11.66 -1.36
CA MET A 260 14.11 11.87 -1.98
C MET A 260 14.22 12.54 -3.35
N ARG A 261 15.00 13.62 -3.45
CA ARG A 261 15.30 14.29 -4.74
C ARG A 261 15.93 13.30 -5.72
N GLY A 262 16.93 12.54 -5.28
CA GLY A 262 17.61 11.53 -6.09
C GLY A 262 16.67 10.46 -6.60
N TYR A 263 15.74 9.98 -5.75
CA TYR A 263 14.76 8.98 -6.12
C TYR A 263 13.87 9.45 -7.29
N TRP A 264 13.18 10.55 -7.13
CA TRP A 264 12.28 11.06 -8.17
C TRP A 264 13.03 11.42 -9.45
N LYS A 265 14.20 12.04 -9.31
CA LYS A 265 15.06 12.38 -10.47
C LYS A 265 15.49 11.13 -11.24
N SER A 266 15.84 10.04 -10.55
CA SER A 266 16.25 8.80 -11.20
C SER A 266 15.14 8.19 -12.06
N TRP A 267 13.88 8.30 -11.62
CA TRP A 267 12.74 7.85 -12.42
C TRP A 267 12.42 8.80 -13.58
N GLU A 268 12.53 10.12 -13.37
CA GLU A 268 12.41 11.10 -14.45
C GLU A 268 13.42 10.86 -15.57
N GLU A 269 14.68 10.59 -15.22
CA GLU A 269 15.75 10.28 -16.16
C GLU A 269 15.50 8.96 -16.91
N LEU A 270 15.00 7.93 -16.20
CA LEU A 270 14.74 6.63 -16.79
C LEU A 270 13.52 6.61 -17.72
N GLU A 271 12.42 7.24 -17.30
CA GLU A 271 11.14 7.19 -18.02
C GLU A 271 10.92 8.37 -18.98
N GLY A 272 11.75 9.42 -18.91
CA GLY A 272 11.65 10.63 -19.73
C GLY A 272 10.40 11.47 -19.44
N ASN A 273 9.81 11.30 -18.24
CA ASN A 273 8.62 12.03 -17.81
C ASN A 273 8.61 12.20 -16.28
N ARG A 274 7.67 13.00 -15.76
CA ARG A 274 7.56 13.29 -14.32
C ARG A 274 6.43 12.54 -13.61
N ASN A 275 5.95 11.44 -14.15
CA ASN A 275 4.86 10.68 -13.53
C ASN A 275 5.18 10.18 -12.11
N ALA A 276 6.45 9.88 -11.82
CA ALA A 276 6.87 9.47 -10.48
C ALA A 276 6.75 10.59 -9.42
N TYR A 277 6.75 11.88 -9.83
CA TYR A 277 6.51 13.01 -8.92
C TYR A 277 5.03 13.27 -8.67
N ALA A 278 4.15 12.70 -9.48
CA ALA A 278 2.73 13.01 -9.43
C ALA A 278 2.02 12.12 -8.41
N VAL A 279 1.00 12.68 -7.76
CA VAL A 279 0.20 11.99 -6.74
C VAL A 279 -0.44 10.73 -7.32
N SER A 280 -0.16 9.59 -6.69
CA SER A 280 -0.81 8.30 -6.97
C SER A 280 -2.13 8.20 -6.21
N HIS A 281 -2.04 8.19 -4.92
CA HIS A 281 -3.19 8.11 -4.02
C HIS A 281 -2.92 8.85 -2.71
N VAL A 282 -4.01 9.19 -2.02
CA VAL A 282 -3.98 9.74 -0.67
C VAL A 282 -5.01 9.01 0.19
N GLY A 283 -4.80 9.00 1.50
CA GLY A 283 -5.74 8.36 2.40
C GLY A 283 -5.23 8.28 3.83
N TRP A 284 -5.78 7.35 4.60
CA TRP A 284 -5.37 7.17 5.98
C TRP A 284 -5.48 5.72 6.42
N GLY A 285 -4.67 5.38 7.42
CA GLY A 285 -4.69 4.08 8.07
C GLY A 285 -5.75 3.99 9.16
N LEU A 286 -6.22 2.78 9.39
CA LEU A 286 -7.32 2.43 10.30
C LEU A 286 -7.01 1.22 11.17
N ASN A 287 -5.84 0.57 11.00
CA ASN A 287 -5.46 -0.62 11.73
C ASN A 287 -4.86 -0.25 13.09
N ARG A 288 -5.58 -0.54 14.16
CA ARG A 288 -5.16 -0.25 15.54
C ARG A 288 -4.06 -1.19 16.05
N ALA A 289 -3.93 -2.39 15.45
CA ALA A 289 -2.89 -3.33 15.79
C ALA A 289 -1.54 -2.97 15.13
N ALA A 290 -1.56 -2.11 14.12
CA ALA A 290 -0.36 -1.63 13.45
C ALA A 290 0.48 -0.73 14.37
N ARG A 291 1.81 -0.82 14.26
CA ARG A 291 2.77 -0.07 15.07
C ARG A 291 3.52 0.94 14.24
N TRP A 292 3.63 2.16 14.75
CA TRP A 292 4.44 3.20 14.09
C TRP A 292 5.95 2.95 14.24
N ASP A 293 6.35 2.37 15.35
CA ASP A 293 7.75 2.12 15.71
C ASP A 293 8.35 0.82 15.09
N ALA A 294 7.65 0.19 14.17
CA ALA A 294 8.07 -1.07 13.54
C ALA A 294 9.48 -1.00 12.91
N LEU A 295 9.83 0.13 12.25
CA LEU A 295 11.16 0.31 11.66
C LEU A 295 12.30 0.39 12.69
N ALA A 296 11.99 0.57 13.98
CA ALA A 296 12.99 0.56 15.03
C ALA A 296 13.28 -0.85 15.57
N PHE A 297 12.36 -1.79 15.38
CA PHE A 297 12.46 -3.16 15.92
C PHE A 297 12.88 -4.21 14.90
N TYR A 298 12.63 -3.96 13.61
CA TYR A 298 12.89 -4.93 12.55
C TYR A 298 13.94 -4.40 11.58
N ASP A 299 14.73 -5.31 11.04
CA ASP A 299 15.65 -4.96 9.98
C ASP A 299 14.90 -4.46 8.72
N LYS A 300 15.57 -3.64 7.91
CA LYS A 300 14.98 -3.10 6.67
C LYS A 300 14.51 -4.18 5.69
N ARG A 301 15.10 -5.37 5.74
CA ARG A 301 14.68 -6.52 4.93
C ARG A 301 13.44 -7.21 5.45
N ASP A 302 13.16 -7.02 6.74
CA ASP A 302 12.06 -7.66 7.46
C ASP A 302 10.82 -6.78 7.51
N CYS A 303 10.89 -5.58 6.96
CA CYS A 303 9.82 -4.61 6.99
C CYS A 303 9.56 -4.06 5.58
N ASN A 304 8.39 -4.34 5.04
CA ASN A 304 7.93 -3.71 3.79
C ASN A 304 7.28 -2.35 4.08
N GLY A 305 6.82 -2.15 5.32
CA GLY A 305 6.19 -0.92 5.78
C GLY A 305 4.69 -0.84 5.47
N THR A 306 4.07 -1.94 5.07
CA THR A 306 2.61 -1.99 4.87
C THR A 306 1.86 -1.76 6.18
N GLU A 307 2.43 -2.21 7.30
CA GLU A 307 1.94 -1.90 8.64
C GLU A 307 1.88 -0.38 8.89
N LEU A 308 2.94 0.36 8.50
CA LEU A 308 3.01 1.81 8.68
C LEU A 308 2.01 2.56 7.81
N ARG A 309 1.70 2.04 6.62
CA ARG A 309 0.61 2.57 5.77
C ARG A 309 -0.73 2.39 6.43
N ALA A 310 -0.94 1.24 7.08
CA ALA A 310 -2.19 0.88 7.73
C ALA A 310 -2.37 1.48 9.13
N PHE A 311 -1.33 2.09 9.73
CA PHE A 311 -1.35 2.61 11.10
C PHE A 311 -2.51 3.59 11.33
N ALA A 312 -3.32 3.32 12.36
CA ALA A 312 -4.54 4.06 12.61
C ALA A 312 -4.26 5.55 12.90
N GLY A 313 -4.85 6.42 12.08
CA GLY A 313 -4.74 7.88 12.22
C GLY A 313 -3.56 8.52 11.48
N ASN A 314 -2.75 7.76 10.74
CA ASN A 314 -1.77 8.37 9.85
C ASN A 314 -2.48 9.08 8.69
N PHE A 315 -1.79 9.99 8.03
CA PHE A 315 -2.08 10.39 6.65
C PHE A 315 -1.08 9.70 5.73
N LEU A 316 -1.58 9.05 4.69
CA LEU A 316 -0.76 8.43 3.65
C LEU A 316 -0.81 9.29 2.39
N PHE A 317 0.34 9.83 2.01
CA PHE A 317 0.55 10.50 0.73
C PHE A 317 1.44 9.63 -0.14
N SER A 318 1.05 9.42 -1.39
CA SER A 318 1.80 8.57 -2.31
C SER A 318 1.94 9.21 -3.67
N THR A 319 3.14 9.11 -4.26
CA THR A 319 3.37 9.45 -5.67
C THR A 319 3.54 8.21 -6.52
N GLY A 320 3.31 8.32 -7.83
CA GLY A 320 3.47 7.23 -8.78
C GLY A 320 2.29 7.02 -9.72
N ALA A 321 2.08 5.75 -10.12
CA ALA A 321 1.02 5.39 -11.05
C ALA A 321 -0.37 5.73 -10.51
N ASN A 322 -1.23 6.28 -11.37
CA ASN A 322 -2.63 6.54 -11.11
C ASN A 322 -3.43 6.42 -12.42
N GLU A 323 -4.13 5.29 -12.58
CA GLU A 323 -4.91 5.02 -13.79
C GLU A 323 -6.03 6.03 -14.01
N VAL A 324 -6.65 6.55 -12.93
CA VAL A 324 -7.73 7.55 -13.00
C VAL A 324 -7.23 8.84 -13.64
N ALA A 325 -5.99 9.21 -13.35
CA ALA A 325 -5.33 10.37 -13.94
C ALA A 325 -4.54 10.04 -15.22
N GLY A 326 -4.65 8.81 -15.74
CA GLY A 326 -3.95 8.36 -16.96
C GLY A 326 -2.43 8.23 -16.81
N ARG A 327 -1.90 8.11 -15.59
CA ARG A 327 -0.45 8.07 -15.30
C ARG A 327 0.04 6.66 -15.05
N ARG A 328 1.17 6.31 -15.67
CA ARG A 328 1.88 5.05 -15.47
C ARG A 328 3.35 5.32 -15.20
N THR A 329 3.91 4.65 -14.20
CA THR A 329 5.32 4.66 -13.83
C THR A 329 5.59 3.47 -12.90
N LEU A 330 6.81 2.98 -12.85
CA LEU A 330 7.27 2.04 -11.82
C LEU A 330 7.81 2.76 -10.57
N GLY A 331 8.03 4.07 -10.64
CA GLY A 331 8.38 4.88 -9.48
C GLY A 331 7.15 5.05 -8.57
N HIS A 332 7.21 4.50 -7.36
CA HIS A 332 6.16 4.64 -6.36
C HIS A 332 6.76 5.01 -5.01
N PHE A 333 6.26 6.07 -4.40
CA PHE A 333 6.83 6.61 -3.17
C PHE A 333 5.74 6.89 -2.15
N ASP A 334 5.77 6.18 -1.04
CA ASP A 334 4.83 6.33 0.06
C ASP A 334 5.44 7.11 1.21
N LEU A 335 4.68 8.06 1.71
CA LEU A 335 5.00 8.93 2.83
C LEU A 335 3.89 8.86 3.88
N PRO A 336 3.91 7.88 4.78
CA PRO A 336 3.05 7.89 5.96
C PRO A 336 3.47 9.02 6.91
N MET A 337 2.49 9.80 7.35
CA MET A 337 2.69 10.97 8.22
C MET A 337 1.82 10.87 9.47
N ARG A 338 2.35 11.33 10.60
CA ARG A 338 1.61 11.42 11.86
C ARG A 338 1.13 12.85 12.14
N GLY A 339 0.21 12.95 13.10
CA GLY A 339 -0.23 14.26 13.61
C GLY A 339 -1.03 15.09 12.64
N CYS A 340 -1.41 14.55 11.48
CA CYS A 340 -2.25 15.25 10.51
C CYS A 340 -3.70 15.32 10.96
N THR A 341 -4.37 16.40 10.61
CA THR A 341 -5.83 16.52 10.63
C THR A 341 -6.35 16.35 9.21
N ILE A 342 -7.29 15.42 9.02
CA ILE A 342 -7.91 15.12 7.72
C ILE A 342 -9.40 15.49 7.84
N ALA A 343 -9.87 16.39 6.99
CA ALA A 343 -11.27 16.78 6.88
C ALA A 343 -11.82 16.46 5.49
N LEU A 344 -13.05 15.93 5.45
CA LEU A 344 -13.85 15.73 4.24
C LEU A 344 -14.96 16.80 4.22
N GLY A 345 -14.79 17.84 3.44
CA GLY A 345 -15.59 19.05 3.60
C GLY A 345 -15.39 19.61 5.01
N ASP A 346 -16.49 19.74 5.75
CA ASP A 346 -16.50 20.25 7.13
C ASP A 346 -16.36 19.13 8.19
N VAL A 347 -16.29 17.86 7.78
CA VAL A 347 -16.25 16.71 8.70
C VAL A 347 -14.81 16.26 8.92
N ILE A 348 -14.31 16.40 10.13
CA ILE A 348 -13.01 15.87 10.53
C ILE A 348 -13.13 14.35 10.69
N VAL A 349 -12.33 13.59 9.95
CA VAL A 349 -12.24 12.11 10.03
C VAL A 349 -11.00 11.64 10.78
N VAL A 350 -9.94 12.44 10.79
CA VAL A 350 -8.76 12.26 11.63
C VAL A 350 -8.39 13.61 12.23
N GLY A 351 -8.30 13.70 13.53
CA GLY A 351 -7.89 14.92 14.25
C GLY A 351 -6.52 14.74 14.89
N ARG A 352 -5.51 15.47 14.42
CA ARG A 352 -4.13 15.42 14.93
C ARG A 352 -3.61 13.98 15.09
N GLY A 353 -3.80 13.16 14.06
CA GLY A 353 -3.34 11.78 14.03
C GLY A 353 -4.22 10.77 14.78
N VAL A 354 -5.40 11.16 15.24
CA VAL A 354 -6.36 10.28 15.91
C VAL A 354 -7.64 10.21 15.09
N PRO A 355 -8.13 9.02 14.69
CA PRO A 355 -9.44 8.88 14.08
C PRO A 355 -10.53 9.40 15.03
N VAL A 356 -11.37 10.34 14.58
CA VAL A 356 -12.37 11.02 15.44
C VAL A 356 -13.82 10.71 15.10
N ALA A 357 -14.06 10.07 13.97
CA ALA A 357 -15.43 9.75 13.59
C ALA A 357 -15.94 8.55 14.40
N GLU A 358 -16.93 8.78 15.26
CA GLU A 358 -17.56 7.74 16.10
C GLU A 358 -18.06 6.53 15.29
N ASP A 359 -18.48 6.76 14.03
CA ASP A 359 -18.93 5.68 13.14
C ASP A 359 -17.79 4.83 12.53
N ILE A 360 -16.53 5.21 12.75
CA ILE A 360 -15.34 4.45 12.29
C ILE A 360 -14.80 3.58 13.44
N LEU A 361 -15.25 3.81 14.65
CA LEU A 361 -14.86 3.10 15.85
C LEU A 361 -16.09 2.41 16.42
N PRO A 362 -16.25 1.08 16.30
CA PRO A 362 -17.25 0.39 17.10
C PRO A 362 -16.98 0.65 18.58
N SER A 363 -18.05 0.98 19.31
CA SER A 363 -18.06 1.25 20.75
C SER A 363 -17.54 0.06 21.57
#